data_2ce6b79443b1b7c455e7aabd2bb62130
#
_entry.id   2ce6b79443b1b7c455e7aabd2bb62130
#
_cell.length_a   1.000
_cell.length_b   1.000
_cell.length_c   1.000
_cell.angle_alpha   90.00
_cell.angle_beta   90.00
_cell.angle_gamma   90.00
#
_symmetry.space_group_name_H-M   'P 1'
#
loop_
_entity.id
_entity.type
_entity.pdbx_description
1 polymer ?
#
loop_
_entity_poly.entity_id
_entity_poly.type
_entity_poly.pdbx_seq_one_letter_code
_entity_poly.pdbx_strand_id
1 'polypeptide(L)'
;MAGSGSLSLVGPDTVEFQANVSGLMTNVTTPAAVGQTALAVEDGRGWPDHKFVRVCWNDLCEQFTLARAGQRNLLTFVEPAPRPIPSGASVIVINRLRYYSRPDEGGRLRWLRQVDGGASVIAGNISRFTLQFWDTQGRPTTDPASVRRVMVEIALPGRTVTDTREISLGT
;
A
#
# COMPACT_ATOMS: atom_id res chain seq x y z
N MET A 1 11.83 -2.25 10.85
CA MET A 1 11.10 -3.34 10.15
C MET A 1 10.09 -2.71 9.22
N ALA A 2 10.18 -2.96 7.91
CA ALA A 2 9.17 -2.49 6.97
C ALA A 2 7.87 -3.24 7.29
N GLY A 3 6.83 -2.50 7.68
CA GLY A 3 5.55 -3.09 7.98
C GLY A 3 5.02 -3.88 6.78
N SER A 4 4.65 -5.12 6.99
CA SER A 4 4.03 -5.99 6.00
C SER A 4 2.82 -5.26 5.39
N GLY A 5 2.90 -4.94 4.10
CA GLY A 5 1.76 -4.42 3.37
C GLY A 5 0.66 -5.47 3.41
N SER A 6 -0.47 -5.14 4.01
CA SER A 6 -1.63 -6.04 4.00
C SER A 6 -2.28 -6.01 2.62
N LEU A 7 -2.47 -7.18 2.01
CA LEU A 7 -3.32 -7.31 0.84
C LEU A 7 -4.77 -7.00 1.25
N SER A 8 -5.47 -6.25 0.42
CA SER A 8 -6.89 -5.90 0.65
C SER A 8 -7.83 -6.51 -0.38
N LEU A 9 -7.30 -6.84 -1.56
CA LEU A 9 -8.05 -7.48 -2.64
C LEU A 9 -7.13 -8.40 -3.44
N VAL A 10 -7.60 -9.60 -3.75
CA VAL A 10 -6.93 -10.54 -4.66
C VAL A 10 -7.93 -11.08 -5.68
N GLY A 11 -7.49 -11.18 -6.93
CA GLY A 11 -8.28 -11.70 -8.04
C GLY A 11 -7.35 -12.13 -9.18
N PRO A 12 -7.86 -12.86 -10.17
CA PRO A 12 -7.03 -13.43 -11.24
C PRO A 12 -6.34 -12.37 -12.11
N ASP A 13 -6.86 -11.16 -12.13
CA ASP A 13 -6.37 -10.04 -12.94
C ASP A 13 -6.15 -8.76 -12.11
N THR A 14 -6.28 -8.84 -10.80
CA THR A 14 -6.16 -7.67 -9.91
C THR A 14 -5.60 -8.06 -8.54
N VAL A 15 -4.76 -7.18 -8.01
CA VAL A 15 -4.29 -7.23 -6.62
C VAL A 15 -4.26 -5.81 -6.05
N GLU A 16 -4.68 -5.67 -4.80
CA GLU A 16 -4.64 -4.40 -4.08
C GLU A 16 -3.99 -4.59 -2.71
N PHE A 17 -3.16 -3.63 -2.33
CA PHE A 17 -2.45 -3.62 -1.05
C PHE A 17 -2.07 -2.20 -0.65
N GLN A 18 -1.65 -2.06 0.60
CA GLN A 18 -1.15 -0.81 1.15
C GLN A 18 0.38 -0.85 1.25
N ALA A 19 1.04 0.23 0.81
CA ALA A 19 2.48 0.39 0.97
C ALA A 19 2.87 1.87 1.04
N ASN A 20 4.02 2.17 1.63
CA ASN A 20 4.61 3.50 1.57
C ASN A 20 5.45 3.62 0.28
N VAL A 21 4.86 4.13 -0.80
CA VAL A 21 5.58 4.36 -2.06
C VAL A 21 6.16 5.77 -2.19
N SER A 22 5.71 6.69 -1.33
CA SER A 22 6.24 8.06 -1.28
C SER A 22 7.56 8.16 -0.52
N GLY A 23 7.89 7.16 0.29
CA GLY A 23 9.04 7.18 1.19
C GLY A 23 8.88 8.14 2.39
N LEU A 24 7.73 8.81 2.51
CA LEU A 24 7.49 9.76 3.59
C LEU A 24 7.35 9.02 4.93
N MET A 25 8.27 9.30 5.83
CA MET A 25 8.28 8.81 7.21
C MET A 25 8.89 9.85 8.14
N THR A 26 8.44 9.85 9.38
CA THR A 26 8.92 10.73 10.46
C THR A 26 8.69 10.07 11.82
N ASN A 27 9.20 10.69 12.90
CA ASN A 27 8.94 10.21 14.25
C ASN A 27 8.21 11.27 15.06
N VAL A 28 7.41 10.82 16.02
CA VAL A 28 6.75 11.68 17.01
C VAL A 28 7.81 12.23 17.98
N THR A 29 7.85 13.55 18.17
CA THR A 29 8.84 14.20 19.06
C THR A 29 8.30 14.40 20.46
N THR A 30 7.00 14.63 20.61
CA THR A 30 6.34 14.88 21.91
C THR A 30 5.16 13.94 22.04
N PRO A 31 4.98 13.27 23.19
CA PRO A 31 3.84 12.38 23.39
C PRO A 31 2.51 13.09 23.15
N ALA A 32 1.56 12.38 22.56
CA ALA A 32 0.19 12.86 22.39
C ALA A 32 -0.75 12.12 23.33
N ALA A 33 -1.65 12.86 23.97
CA ALA A 33 -2.69 12.29 24.82
C ALA A 33 -3.86 11.74 24.00
N VAL A 34 -4.67 10.90 24.64
CA VAL A 34 -5.96 10.48 24.08
C VAL A 34 -6.81 11.70 23.70
N GLY A 35 -7.48 11.61 22.57
CA GLY A 35 -8.34 12.69 22.06
C GLY A 35 -7.61 13.79 21.28
N GLN A 36 -6.29 13.82 21.27
CA GLN A 36 -5.54 14.77 20.44
C GLN A 36 -5.61 14.39 18.95
N THR A 37 -5.76 15.42 18.12
CA THR A 37 -5.76 15.33 16.66
C THR A 37 -4.47 15.83 16.03
N ALA A 38 -3.52 16.31 16.83
CA ALA A 38 -2.26 16.87 16.37
C ALA A 38 -1.08 16.10 16.97
N LEU A 39 -0.11 15.75 16.13
CA LEU A 39 1.16 15.14 16.52
C LEU A 39 2.32 16.08 16.22
N ALA A 40 3.14 16.34 17.23
CA ALA A 40 4.44 16.97 17.03
C ALA A 40 5.39 15.92 16.44
N VAL A 41 6.05 16.24 15.33
CA VAL A 41 6.93 15.33 14.58
C VAL A 41 8.25 15.99 14.23
N GLU A 42 9.26 15.18 13.87
CA GLU A 42 10.58 15.69 13.46
C GLU A 42 10.48 16.50 12.16
N ASP A 43 9.81 15.98 11.16
CA ASP A 43 9.53 16.68 9.89
C ASP A 43 8.24 16.20 9.26
N GLY A 44 7.29 17.12 9.11
CA GLY A 44 6.01 16.90 8.41
C GLY A 44 5.93 17.60 7.06
N ARG A 45 7.00 18.21 6.55
CA ARG A 45 6.99 18.90 5.26
C ARG A 45 6.81 17.92 4.10
N GLY A 46 6.06 18.33 3.08
CA GLY A 46 5.80 17.51 1.89
C GLY A 46 4.76 16.41 2.10
N TRP A 47 4.17 16.31 3.29
CA TRP A 47 3.08 15.38 3.55
C TRP A 47 1.79 15.93 2.96
N PRO A 48 1.17 15.26 1.96
CA PRO A 48 -0.05 15.75 1.33
C PRO A 48 -1.26 15.60 2.26
N ASP A 49 -2.26 16.46 2.10
CA ASP A 49 -3.55 16.38 2.78
C ASP A 49 -4.34 15.11 2.42
N HIS A 50 -5.30 14.77 3.25
CA HIS A 50 -6.22 13.63 3.05
C HIS A 50 -5.56 12.26 2.81
N LYS A 51 -4.27 12.13 3.13
CA LYS A 51 -3.56 10.84 3.05
C LYS A 51 -3.78 10.01 4.30
N PHE A 52 -3.84 8.71 4.08
CA PHE A 52 -3.74 7.76 5.17
C PHE A 52 -2.30 7.70 5.69
N VAL A 53 -2.18 7.69 6.98
CA VAL A 53 -0.91 7.50 7.67
C VAL A 53 -1.05 6.41 8.71
N ARG A 54 0.03 5.70 8.98
CA ARG A 54 0.10 4.71 10.05
C ARG A 54 1.09 5.21 11.08
N VAL A 55 0.65 5.24 12.33
CA VAL A 55 1.47 5.57 13.48
C VAL A 55 1.74 4.29 14.24
N CYS A 56 3.01 3.91 14.38
CA CYS A 56 3.40 2.65 14.99
C CYS A 56 4.35 2.87 16.18
N TRP A 57 4.09 2.15 17.28
CA TRP A 57 4.96 2.10 18.45
C TRP A 57 4.83 0.72 19.12
N ASN A 58 5.95 0.19 19.59
CA ASN A 58 6.03 -1.20 20.05
C ASN A 58 5.48 -2.11 18.93
N ASP A 59 4.51 -2.97 19.24
CA ASP A 59 3.84 -3.87 18.29
C ASP A 59 2.46 -3.36 17.87
N LEU A 60 2.14 -2.10 18.19
CA LEU A 60 0.85 -1.47 17.86
C LEU A 60 1.00 -0.52 16.69
N CYS A 61 0.00 -0.52 15.81
CA CYS A 61 -0.12 0.47 14.74
C CYS A 61 -1.57 0.97 14.67
N GLU A 62 -1.74 2.28 14.59
CA GLU A 62 -3.03 2.95 14.40
C GLU A 62 -3.01 3.69 13.04
N GLN A 63 -4.14 3.69 12.36
CA GLN A 63 -4.30 4.41 11.10
C GLN A 63 -5.10 5.69 11.31
N PHE A 64 -4.62 6.77 10.69
CA PHE A 64 -5.24 8.09 10.71
C PHE A 64 -5.33 8.66 9.30
N THR A 65 -6.18 9.68 9.13
CA THR A 65 -6.27 10.48 7.91
C THR A 65 -5.71 11.87 8.20
N LEU A 66 -4.78 12.37 7.38
CA LEU A 66 -4.33 13.74 7.48
C LEU A 66 -5.47 14.70 7.16
N ALA A 67 -5.78 15.59 8.09
CA ALA A 67 -6.82 16.63 7.92
C ALA A 67 -6.37 17.75 6.98
N ARG A 68 -5.07 17.96 6.86
CA ARG A 68 -4.41 18.97 6.02
C ARG A 68 -2.98 18.55 5.70
N ALA A 69 -2.36 19.25 4.74
CA ALA A 69 -0.94 19.08 4.44
C ALA A 69 -0.08 19.27 5.70
N GLY A 70 0.94 18.45 5.83
CA GLY A 70 1.84 18.45 6.96
C GLY A 70 2.64 19.75 7.05
N GLN A 71 2.84 20.22 8.27
CA GLN A 71 3.67 21.38 8.59
C GLN A 71 5.04 20.92 9.09
N ARG A 72 6.02 21.81 9.15
CA ARG A 72 7.39 21.50 9.52
C ARG A 72 7.52 20.51 10.69
N ASN A 73 6.84 20.79 11.79
CA ASN A 73 6.94 19.98 13.01
C ASN A 73 5.57 19.47 13.51
N LEU A 74 4.57 19.42 12.62
CA LEU A 74 3.20 19.09 13.02
C LEU A 74 2.46 18.34 11.92
N LEU A 75 1.84 17.23 12.29
CA LEU A 75 0.80 16.54 11.53
C LEU A 75 -0.54 16.72 12.24
N THR A 76 -1.60 16.97 11.46
CA THR A 76 -2.97 17.11 12.01
C THR A 76 -3.85 16.04 11.37
N PHE A 77 -4.58 15.32 12.20
CA PHE A 77 -5.45 14.21 11.77
C PHE A 77 -6.92 14.58 11.84
N VAL A 78 -7.74 13.89 11.07
CA VAL A 78 -9.21 13.97 11.14
C VAL A 78 -9.69 13.27 12.41
N GLU A 79 -9.16 12.08 12.68
CA GLU A 79 -9.55 11.25 13.80
C GLU A 79 -8.72 11.62 15.05
N PRO A 80 -9.34 11.67 16.24
CA PRO A 80 -8.60 11.82 17.48
C PRO A 80 -7.84 10.54 17.84
N ALA A 81 -6.70 10.69 18.52
CA ALA A 81 -5.92 9.55 19.01
C ALA A 81 -6.76 8.70 19.97
N PRO A 82 -7.01 7.41 19.69
CA PRO A 82 -7.82 6.56 20.55
C PRO A 82 -7.09 6.13 21.83
N ARG A 83 -5.77 6.27 21.84
CA ARG A 83 -4.89 5.98 22.96
C ARG A 83 -3.67 6.90 22.95
N PRO A 84 -2.89 6.97 24.07
CA PRO A 84 -1.67 7.78 24.09
C PRO A 84 -0.66 7.30 23.04
N ILE A 85 -0.04 8.25 22.34
CA ILE A 85 1.02 7.97 21.36
C ILE A 85 2.33 8.46 21.98
N PRO A 86 3.34 7.59 22.19
CA PRO A 86 4.59 7.98 22.81
C PRO A 86 5.50 8.77 21.86
N SER A 87 6.45 9.51 22.42
CA SER A 87 7.59 10.00 21.66
C SER A 87 8.38 8.85 21.06
N GLY A 88 8.93 9.04 19.86
CA GLY A 88 9.64 7.99 19.11
C GLY A 88 8.72 7.08 18.31
N ALA A 89 7.39 7.21 18.40
CA ALA A 89 6.48 6.49 17.53
C ALA A 89 6.75 6.84 16.06
N SER A 90 6.85 5.84 15.19
CA SER A 90 7.07 6.06 13.76
C SER A 90 5.75 6.42 13.06
N VAL A 91 5.82 7.37 12.15
CA VAL A 91 4.69 7.79 11.31
C VAL A 91 5.08 7.59 9.87
N ILE A 92 4.26 6.87 9.10
CA ILE A 92 4.50 6.58 7.69
C ILE A 92 3.27 6.88 6.85
N VAL A 93 3.46 7.43 5.65
CA VAL A 93 2.37 7.56 4.67
C VAL A 93 2.00 6.19 4.12
N ILE A 94 0.72 5.94 3.99
CA ILE A 94 0.17 4.72 3.40
C ILE A 94 -0.53 5.08 2.10
N ASN A 95 -0.04 4.49 1.01
CA ASN A 95 -0.68 4.57 -0.30
C ASN A 95 -1.47 3.28 -0.56
N ARG A 96 -2.61 3.41 -1.18
CA ARG A 96 -3.39 2.30 -1.71
C ARG A 96 -2.93 2.01 -3.13
N LEU A 97 -2.34 0.84 -3.33
CA LEU A 97 -1.85 0.38 -4.62
C LEU A 97 -2.77 -0.68 -5.18
N ARG A 98 -3.09 -0.55 -6.46
CA ARG A 98 -3.80 -1.57 -7.20
C ARG A 98 -3.08 -1.85 -8.50
N TYR A 99 -2.77 -3.12 -8.74
CA TYR A 99 -2.29 -3.62 -10.01
C TYR A 99 -3.40 -4.43 -10.67
N TYR A 100 -3.70 -4.15 -11.93
CA TYR A 100 -4.79 -4.82 -12.63
C TYR A 100 -4.59 -4.78 -14.14
N SER A 101 -5.28 -5.66 -14.86
CA SER A 101 -5.35 -5.60 -16.30
C SER A 101 -6.70 -5.07 -16.77
N ARG A 102 -6.70 -4.36 -17.88
CA ARG A 102 -7.90 -3.85 -18.54
C ARG A 102 -7.68 -3.74 -20.04
N PRO A 103 -8.67 -4.10 -20.90
CA PRO A 103 -8.62 -3.82 -22.33
C PRO A 103 -8.65 -2.30 -22.61
N ASP A 104 -7.94 -1.87 -23.63
CA ASP A 104 -8.06 -0.53 -24.22
C ASP A 104 -9.25 -0.47 -25.22
N GLU A 105 -9.43 0.67 -25.86
CA GLU A 105 -10.49 0.88 -26.86
C GLU A 105 -10.39 -0.06 -28.08
N GLY A 106 -9.21 -0.57 -28.38
CA GLY A 106 -8.93 -1.56 -29.41
C GLY A 106 -9.00 -3.01 -28.93
N GLY A 107 -9.44 -3.26 -27.68
CA GLY A 107 -9.53 -4.60 -27.11
C GLY A 107 -8.19 -5.20 -26.69
N ARG A 108 -7.08 -4.45 -26.72
CA ARG A 108 -5.76 -4.92 -26.33
C ARG A 108 -5.59 -4.78 -24.83
N LEU A 109 -5.13 -5.82 -24.17
CA LEU A 109 -4.88 -5.77 -22.72
C LEU A 109 -3.75 -4.79 -22.39
N ARG A 110 -3.98 -4.02 -21.32
CA ARG A 110 -2.97 -3.17 -20.67
C ARG A 110 -2.83 -3.60 -19.23
N TRP A 111 -1.60 -3.62 -18.73
CA TRP A 111 -1.30 -3.76 -17.32
C TRP A 111 -1.14 -2.39 -16.70
N LEU A 112 -1.89 -2.11 -15.66
CA LEU A 112 -1.98 -0.80 -15.01
C LEU A 112 -1.57 -0.90 -13.54
N ARG A 113 -0.96 0.19 -13.09
CA ARG A 113 -0.74 0.49 -11.67
C ARG A 113 -1.58 1.70 -11.30
N GLN A 114 -2.32 1.59 -10.22
CA GLN A 114 -3.06 2.70 -9.63
C GLN A 114 -2.49 2.98 -8.24
N VAL A 115 -2.24 4.26 -7.94
CA VAL A 115 -1.80 4.73 -6.62
C VAL A 115 -2.78 5.81 -6.17
N ASP A 116 -3.49 5.56 -5.08
CA ASP A 116 -4.48 6.47 -4.49
C ASP A 116 -5.50 7.05 -5.50
N GLY A 117 -5.88 6.28 -6.50
CA GLY A 117 -6.83 6.67 -7.54
C GLY A 117 -6.20 7.12 -8.86
N GLY A 118 -4.94 7.57 -8.87
CA GLY A 118 -4.21 7.88 -10.11
C GLY A 118 -3.69 6.62 -10.79
N ALA A 119 -4.08 6.37 -12.05
CA ALA A 119 -3.66 5.18 -12.79
C ALA A 119 -2.59 5.51 -13.85
N SER A 120 -1.62 4.62 -14.01
CA SER A 120 -0.59 4.65 -15.03
C SER A 120 -0.47 3.30 -15.73
N VAL A 121 -0.14 3.30 -17.02
CA VAL A 121 0.10 2.08 -17.79
C VAL A 121 1.54 1.63 -17.54
N ILE A 122 1.72 0.38 -17.08
CA ILE A 122 3.04 -0.25 -16.91
C ILE A 122 3.45 -0.91 -18.23
N ALA A 123 2.53 -1.66 -18.84
CA ALA A 123 2.76 -2.31 -20.11
C ALA A 123 1.47 -2.32 -20.93
N GLY A 124 1.59 -2.08 -22.23
CA GLY A 124 0.50 -2.18 -23.20
C GLY A 124 0.68 -3.37 -24.12
N ASN A 125 -0.37 -3.70 -24.88
CA ASN A 125 -0.36 -4.76 -25.89
C ASN A 125 0.12 -6.11 -25.31
N ILE A 126 -0.42 -6.50 -24.16
CA ILE A 126 -0.19 -7.83 -23.59
C ILE A 126 -1.32 -8.77 -24.06
N SER A 127 -1.02 -10.04 -24.25
CA SER A 127 -2.02 -11.06 -24.62
C SER A 127 -2.66 -11.73 -23.42
N ARG A 128 -1.96 -11.82 -22.31
CA ARG A 128 -2.45 -12.38 -21.05
C ARG A 128 -1.77 -11.73 -19.85
N PHE A 129 -2.55 -11.53 -18.80
CA PHE A 129 -2.08 -11.18 -17.46
C PHE A 129 -2.86 -12.03 -16.46
N THR A 130 -2.16 -12.77 -15.62
CA THR A 130 -2.79 -13.64 -14.62
C THR A 130 -2.04 -13.53 -13.30
N LEU A 131 -2.78 -13.48 -12.21
CA LEU A 131 -2.28 -13.53 -10.85
C LEU A 131 -2.76 -14.81 -10.19
N GLN A 132 -1.88 -15.48 -9.50
CA GLN A 132 -2.20 -16.64 -8.67
C GLN A 132 -1.64 -16.41 -7.27
N PHE A 133 -2.39 -16.87 -6.27
CA PHE A 133 -2.10 -16.61 -4.86
C PHE A 133 -2.09 -17.91 -4.08
N TRP A 134 -1.14 -18.05 -3.14
CA TRP A 134 -1.01 -19.23 -2.29
C TRP A 134 -0.81 -18.87 -0.82
N ASP A 135 -1.31 -19.73 0.04
CA ASP A 135 -1.11 -19.67 1.49
C ASP A 135 0.27 -20.22 1.93
N THR A 136 0.50 -20.26 3.24
CA THR A 136 1.72 -20.83 3.84
C THR A 136 1.95 -22.31 3.55
N GLN A 137 0.89 -23.06 3.24
CA GLN A 137 0.95 -24.48 2.93
C GLN A 137 1.06 -24.74 1.42
N GLY A 138 1.17 -23.70 0.59
CA GLY A 138 1.25 -23.82 -0.86
C GLY A 138 -0.10 -24.18 -1.51
N ARG A 139 -1.22 -23.95 -0.86
CA ARG A 139 -2.56 -24.14 -1.43
C ARG A 139 -3.05 -22.84 -2.06
N PRO A 140 -3.73 -22.91 -3.22
CA PRO A 140 -4.35 -21.73 -3.81
C PRO A 140 -5.32 -21.08 -2.83
N THR A 141 -5.32 -19.75 -2.78
CA THR A 141 -6.21 -18.98 -1.91
C THR A 141 -6.70 -17.71 -2.58
N THR A 142 -7.92 -17.29 -2.24
CA THR A 142 -8.51 -15.98 -2.60
C THR A 142 -8.74 -15.11 -1.36
N ASP A 143 -8.31 -15.58 -0.18
CA ASP A 143 -8.35 -14.81 1.05
C ASP A 143 -7.08 -13.94 1.17
N PRO A 144 -7.19 -12.60 1.07
CA PRO A 144 -6.03 -11.70 1.14
C PRO A 144 -5.18 -11.88 2.41
N ALA A 145 -5.81 -12.21 3.54
CA ALA A 145 -5.11 -12.37 4.82
C ALA A 145 -4.20 -13.62 4.85
N SER A 146 -4.57 -14.63 4.07
CA SER A 146 -3.86 -15.91 4.00
C SER A 146 -2.74 -15.94 2.97
N VAL A 147 -2.69 -14.97 2.03
CA VAL A 147 -1.69 -14.96 0.96
C VAL A 147 -0.28 -14.79 1.52
N ARG A 148 0.62 -15.66 1.08
CA ARG A 148 2.07 -15.59 1.38
C ARG A 148 2.92 -15.60 0.11
N ARG A 149 2.33 -16.01 -0.99
CA ARG A 149 3.03 -16.09 -2.27
C ARG A 149 2.12 -15.63 -3.41
N VAL A 150 2.67 -14.82 -4.30
CA VAL A 150 1.99 -14.33 -5.51
C VAL A 150 2.84 -14.71 -6.72
N MET A 151 2.20 -15.29 -7.73
CA MET A 151 2.80 -15.50 -9.04
C MET A 151 2.15 -14.56 -10.04
N VAL A 152 2.96 -13.86 -10.80
CA VAL A 152 2.54 -12.96 -11.87
C VAL A 152 2.94 -13.60 -13.20
N GLU A 153 1.98 -13.81 -14.07
CA GLU A 153 2.19 -14.32 -15.42
C GLU A 153 1.81 -13.25 -16.44
N ILE A 154 2.75 -12.90 -17.32
CA ILE A 154 2.53 -11.92 -18.39
C ILE A 154 2.94 -12.56 -19.72
N ALA A 155 2.05 -12.57 -20.71
CA ALA A 155 2.33 -13.01 -22.05
C ALA A 155 2.23 -11.84 -23.04
N LEU A 156 3.15 -11.80 -24.01
CA LEU A 156 3.16 -10.83 -25.09
C LEU A 156 2.62 -11.45 -26.39
N PRO A 157 1.94 -10.67 -27.25
CA PRO A 157 1.44 -11.17 -28.53
C PRO A 157 2.59 -11.72 -29.41
N GLY A 158 2.37 -12.87 -30.03
CA GLY A 158 3.34 -13.49 -30.93
C GLY A 158 4.60 -14.05 -30.26
N ARG A 159 4.69 -14.05 -28.93
CA ARG A 159 5.77 -14.68 -28.16
C ARG A 159 5.24 -15.86 -27.35
N THR A 160 5.95 -16.98 -27.41
CA THR A 160 5.68 -18.15 -26.58
C THR A 160 6.27 -18.02 -25.17
N VAL A 161 7.07 -16.97 -24.93
CA VAL A 161 7.73 -16.76 -23.62
C VAL A 161 6.78 -16.02 -22.70
N THR A 162 6.39 -16.70 -21.64
CA THR A 162 5.69 -16.12 -20.49
C THR A 162 6.74 -15.76 -19.43
N ASP A 163 6.81 -14.51 -19.02
CA ASP A 163 7.61 -14.15 -17.83
C ASP A 163 6.77 -14.45 -16.58
N THR A 164 7.29 -15.33 -15.75
CA THR A 164 6.67 -15.73 -14.49
C THR A 164 7.56 -15.26 -13.36
N ARG A 165 7.00 -14.45 -12.46
CA ARG A 165 7.68 -13.96 -11.27
C ARG A 165 6.95 -14.43 -10.03
N GLU A 166 7.71 -14.99 -9.11
CA GLU A 166 7.24 -15.36 -7.79
C GLU A 166 7.70 -14.31 -6.77
N ILE A 167 6.78 -13.85 -5.95
CA ILE A 167 7.04 -12.88 -4.87
C ILE A 167 6.57 -13.52 -3.57
N SER A 168 7.51 -13.75 -2.66
CA SER A 168 7.18 -14.16 -1.29
C SER A 168 6.87 -12.94 -0.45
N LEU A 169 5.70 -12.95 0.18
CA LEU A 169 5.31 -11.93 1.14
C LEU A 169 5.86 -12.34 2.52
N GLY A 170 6.75 -11.50 3.08
CA GLY A 170 7.30 -11.76 4.41
C GLY A 170 6.20 -11.80 5.49
N THR A 171 6.43 -12.61 6.50
CA THR A 171 5.62 -12.68 7.74
C THR A 171 5.86 -11.48 8.63
#